data_102b44c174684b3b11d787098748a1f9
#
_entry.id   102b44c174684b3b11d787098748a1f9
#
_cell.length_a   1.000
_cell.length_b   1.000
_cell.length_c   1.000
_cell.angle_alpha   90.00
_cell.angle_beta   90.00
_cell.angle_gamma   90.00
#
_symmetry.space_group_name_H-M   'P 1'
#
loop_
_entity.id
_entity.type
_entity.pdbx_description
1 polymer ?
#
loop_
_entity_poly.entity_id
_entity_poly.type
_entity_poly.pdbx_seq_one_letter_code
_entity_poly.pdbx_strand_id
1 'polypeptide(L)'
;MEAAKRELLEETGYEADRFVKVLVTYPNSATHNNINTTYLALGLNKVAEQSLDQSEYVQVLSRPLGDVLRDIQSGILVIQAMRVAALYAAAHWLRLNEDVQVNGA
;
A
#
# COMPACT_ATOMS: atom_id res chain seq x y z
N MET A 1 -1.19 -13.51 -0.05
CA MET A 1 -2.17 -12.85 0.82
C MET A 1 -1.79 -12.89 2.29
N GLU A 2 -1.41 -14.04 2.81
CA GLU A 2 -0.98 -14.14 4.20
C GLU A 2 0.27 -13.31 4.50
N ALA A 3 1.20 -13.26 3.55
CA ALA A 3 2.40 -12.43 3.72
C ALA A 3 2.06 -10.94 3.83
N ALA A 4 1.11 -10.46 3.03
CA ALA A 4 0.69 -9.06 3.08
C ALA A 4 0.07 -8.71 4.43
N LYS A 5 -0.76 -9.59 4.98
CA LYS A 5 -1.36 -9.38 6.30
C LYS A 5 -0.31 -9.34 7.40
N ARG A 6 0.63 -10.28 7.35
CA ARG A 6 1.70 -10.37 8.34
C ARG A 6 2.60 -9.13 8.29
N GLU A 7 2.99 -8.72 7.09
CA GLU A 7 3.85 -7.55 6.92
C GLU A 7 3.18 -6.27 7.37
N LEU A 8 1.89 -6.11 7.07
CA LEU A 8 1.14 -4.95 7.54
C LEU A 8 1.16 -4.88 9.07
N LEU A 9 0.89 -6.00 9.72
CA LEU A 9 0.88 -6.06 11.17
C LEU A 9 2.26 -5.79 11.77
N GLU A 10 3.30 -6.46 11.25
CA GLU A 10 4.65 -6.32 11.76
C GLU A 10 5.20 -4.91 11.54
N GLU A 11 4.97 -4.34 10.36
CA GLU A 11 5.57 -3.05 9.99
C GLU A 11 4.80 -1.86 10.54
N THR A 12 3.51 -1.99 10.77
CA THR A 12 2.67 -0.85 11.16
C THR A 12 1.89 -1.05 12.46
N GLY A 13 1.69 -2.28 12.90
CA GLY A 13 0.80 -2.58 14.02
C GLY A 13 -0.68 -2.55 13.67
N TYR A 14 -1.01 -2.47 12.40
CA TYR A 14 -2.41 -2.43 11.94
C TYR A 14 -2.87 -3.77 11.40
N GLU A 15 -4.16 -4.04 11.59
CA GLU A 15 -4.91 -5.06 10.87
C GLU A 15 -5.92 -4.34 9.97
N ALA A 16 -6.39 -5.03 8.94
CA ALA A 16 -7.38 -4.49 8.02
C ALA A 16 -8.60 -5.41 7.96
N ASP A 17 -9.78 -4.83 7.79
CA ASP A 17 -11.00 -5.60 7.61
C ASP A 17 -11.01 -6.32 6.26
N ARG A 18 -10.37 -5.73 5.26
CA ARG A 18 -10.44 -6.22 3.91
C ARG A 18 -9.15 -5.89 3.16
N PHE A 19 -8.69 -6.83 2.34
CA PHE A 19 -7.60 -6.64 1.40
C PHE A 19 -8.10 -6.79 -0.03
N VAL A 20 -7.78 -5.83 -0.87
CA VAL A 20 -8.18 -5.84 -2.28
C VAL A 20 -6.94 -5.86 -3.14
N LYS A 21 -6.86 -6.82 -4.05
CA LYS A 21 -5.77 -6.86 -5.02
C LYS A 21 -6.01 -5.78 -6.08
N VAL A 22 -5.10 -4.82 -6.17
CA VAL A 22 -5.26 -3.68 -7.08
C VAL A 22 -4.29 -3.68 -8.23
N LEU A 23 -3.20 -4.45 -8.15
CA LEU A 23 -2.17 -4.42 -9.17
C LEU A 23 -1.34 -5.70 -9.12
N VAL A 24 -1.05 -6.25 -10.30
CA VAL A 24 -0.12 -7.37 -10.45
C VAL A 24 0.89 -6.99 -11.52
N THR A 25 2.16 -7.05 -11.19
CA THR A 25 3.23 -6.62 -12.10
C THR A 25 4.42 -7.56 -12.05
N TYR A 26 5.27 -7.43 -13.06
CA TYR A 26 6.61 -7.99 -13.04
C TYR A 26 7.57 -6.88 -12.66
N PRO A 27 8.24 -6.96 -11.51
CA PRO A 27 9.16 -5.90 -11.10
C PRO A 27 10.40 -5.83 -11.99
N ASN A 28 10.81 -6.96 -12.58
CA ASN A 28 11.95 -7.01 -13.48
C ASN A 28 11.71 -8.10 -14.52
N SER A 29 11.15 -7.71 -15.66
CA SER A 29 10.79 -8.65 -16.72
C SER A 29 11.99 -9.22 -17.47
N ALA A 30 13.16 -8.62 -17.35
CA ALA A 30 14.33 -9.05 -18.09
C ALA A 30 14.97 -10.31 -17.53
N THR A 31 14.83 -10.57 -16.25
CA THR A 31 15.58 -11.64 -15.57
C THR A 31 14.73 -12.64 -14.82
N HIS A 32 13.49 -12.33 -14.52
CA HIS A 32 12.69 -13.15 -13.60
C HIS A 32 11.24 -13.25 -14.00
N ASN A 33 10.63 -14.35 -13.58
CA ASN A 33 9.19 -14.57 -13.68
C ASN A 33 8.45 -14.16 -12.41
N ASN A 34 9.12 -13.44 -11.51
CA ASN A 34 8.53 -13.02 -10.25
C ASN A 34 7.36 -12.10 -10.49
N ILE A 35 6.28 -12.37 -9.79
CA ILE A 35 5.08 -11.54 -9.82
C ILE A 35 5.01 -10.76 -8.53
N ASN A 36 4.81 -9.45 -8.65
CA ASN A 36 4.58 -8.58 -7.51
C ASN A 36 3.10 -8.24 -7.43
N THR A 37 2.47 -8.58 -6.32
CA THR A 37 1.05 -8.32 -6.11
C THR A 37 0.90 -7.22 -5.07
N THR A 38 0.14 -6.20 -5.41
CA THR A 38 -0.15 -5.07 -4.52
C THR A 38 -1.56 -5.18 -4.01
N TYR A 39 -1.70 -5.07 -2.70
CA TYR A 39 -3.00 -5.09 -2.02
C TYR A 39 -3.28 -3.73 -1.40
N LEU A 40 -4.53 -3.31 -1.50
CA LEU A 40 -5.06 -2.17 -0.77
C LEU A 40 -5.75 -2.69 0.49
N ALA A 41 -5.31 -2.23 1.64
CA ALA A 41 -5.89 -2.62 2.93
C ALA A 41 -6.93 -1.58 3.35
N LEU A 42 -8.14 -2.04 3.62
CA LEU A 42 -9.28 -1.19 3.99
C LEU A 42 -9.75 -1.51 5.40
N GLY A 43 -10.24 -0.50 6.08
CA GLY A 43 -10.76 -0.67 7.45
C GLY A 43 -9.65 -0.99 8.43
N LEU A 44 -8.70 -0.07 8.55
CA LEU A 44 -7.53 -0.29 9.40
C LEU A 44 -7.84 -0.09 10.87
N ASN A 45 -7.32 -0.99 11.70
CA ASN A 45 -7.41 -0.90 13.15
C ASN A 45 -6.02 -1.14 13.75
N LYS A 46 -5.61 -0.24 14.62
CA LYS A 46 -4.34 -0.38 15.33
C LYS A 46 -4.51 -1.41 16.43
N VAL A 47 -3.80 -2.51 16.35
CA VAL A 47 -3.94 -3.63 17.31
C VAL A 47 -2.65 -3.96 18.05
N ALA A 48 -1.51 -3.44 17.59
CA ALA A 48 -0.22 -3.75 18.20
C ALA A 48 0.79 -2.64 17.88
N GLU A 49 1.94 -2.70 18.52
CA GLU A 49 3.08 -1.90 18.15
C GLU A 49 3.83 -2.58 17.01
N GLN A 50 4.69 -1.83 16.32
CA GLN A 50 5.55 -2.39 15.29
C GLN A 50 6.42 -3.51 15.87
N SER A 51 6.67 -4.53 15.05
CA SER A 51 7.55 -5.64 15.38
C SER A 51 8.54 -5.82 14.23
N LEU A 52 9.56 -4.97 14.21
CA LEU A 52 10.53 -4.91 13.12
C LEU A 52 11.76 -5.74 13.45
N ASP A 53 12.38 -6.30 12.41
CA ASP A 53 13.70 -6.91 12.54
C ASP A 53 14.75 -5.84 12.85
N GLN A 54 15.88 -6.25 13.40
CA GLN A 54 16.96 -5.33 13.77
C GLN A 54 17.48 -4.54 12.58
N SER A 55 17.39 -5.11 11.39
CA SER A 55 17.87 -4.46 10.16
C SER A 55 16.82 -3.56 9.52
N GLU A 56 15.60 -3.56 10.05
CA GLU A 56 14.50 -2.79 9.47
C GLU A 56 14.32 -1.44 10.16
N TYR A 57 13.97 -0.46 9.36
CA TYR A 57 13.51 0.83 9.86
C TYR A 57 12.30 1.24 9.05
N VAL A 58 11.14 1.34 9.70
CA VAL A 58 9.90 1.73 9.04
C VAL A 58 9.23 2.82 9.88
N GLN A 59 9.00 3.95 9.26
CA GLN A 59 8.25 5.04 9.87
C GLN A 59 6.87 5.11 9.22
N VAL A 60 5.82 5.02 10.06
CA VAL A 60 4.45 5.08 9.58
C VAL A 60 4.00 6.54 9.56
N LEU A 61 3.61 7.01 8.38
CA LEU A 61 3.09 8.35 8.18
C LEU A 61 1.68 8.27 7.62
N SER A 62 0.82 9.20 8.07
CA SER A 62 -0.55 9.27 7.58
C SER A 62 -0.73 10.57 6.80
N ARG A 63 -1.07 10.45 5.52
CA ARG A 63 -1.28 11.59 4.64
C ARG A 63 -2.46 11.33 3.71
N PRO A 64 -3.23 12.35 3.33
CA PRO A 64 -4.26 12.19 2.31
C PRO A 64 -3.65 11.67 1.00
N LEU A 65 -4.27 10.69 0.39
CA LEU A 65 -3.75 10.07 -0.83
C LEU A 65 -3.59 11.10 -1.96
N GLY A 66 -4.56 12.00 -2.11
CA GLY A 66 -4.49 13.04 -3.13
C GLY A 66 -3.26 13.94 -2.98
N ASP A 67 -2.87 14.24 -1.75
CA ASP A 67 -1.68 15.05 -1.48
C ASP A 67 -0.41 14.32 -1.88
N VAL A 68 -0.35 13.01 -1.58
CA VAL A 68 0.79 12.17 -1.97
C VAL A 68 0.94 12.14 -3.48
N LEU A 69 -0.15 11.93 -4.21
CA LEU A 69 -0.13 11.87 -5.67
C LEU A 69 0.25 13.21 -6.28
N ARG A 70 -0.21 14.31 -5.70
CA ARG A 70 0.17 15.65 -6.14
C ARG A 70 1.67 15.89 -5.98
N ASP A 71 2.23 15.48 -4.85
CA ASP A 71 3.65 15.62 -4.59
C ASP A 71 4.49 14.75 -5.53
N ILE A 72 4.00 13.57 -5.88
CA ILE A 72 4.67 12.71 -6.87
C ILE A 72 4.66 13.39 -8.25
N GLN A 73 3.51 13.88 -8.68
CA GLN A 73 3.38 14.51 -10.00
C GLN A 73 4.24 15.77 -10.13
N SER A 74 4.37 16.54 -9.07
CA SER A 74 5.14 17.77 -9.09
C SER A 74 6.63 17.58 -8.88
N GLY A 75 7.06 16.35 -8.56
CA GLY A 75 8.47 16.05 -8.33
C GLY A 75 8.95 16.37 -6.93
N ILE A 76 8.06 16.78 -6.02
CA ILE A 76 8.41 17.02 -4.63
C ILE A 76 8.72 15.70 -3.91
N LEU A 77 7.97 14.65 -4.23
CA LEU A 77 8.19 13.31 -3.67
C LEU A 77 8.67 12.38 -4.77
N VAL A 78 9.87 11.84 -4.60
CA VAL A 78 10.47 10.91 -5.57
C VAL A 78 10.63 9.54 -4.89
N ILE A 79 9.92 8.54 -5.41
CA ILE A 79 9.93 7.18 -4.88
C ILE A 79 10.08 6.18 -6.02
N GLN A 80 10.27 4.91 -5.69
CA GLN A 80 10.43 3.86 -6.69
C GLN A 80 9.20 3.77 -7.59
N ALA A 81 9.44 3.48 -8.87
CA ALA A 81 8.37 3.40 -9.87
C ALA A 81 7.27 2.41 -9.49
N MET A 82 7.62 1.27 -8.92
CA MET A 82 6.63 0.28 -8.48
C MET A 82 5.70 0.83 -7.39
N ARG A 83 6.23 1.66 -6.51
CA ARG A 83 5.42 2.29 -5.46
C ARG A 83 4.50 3.35 -6.04
N VAL A 84 4.96 4.07 -7.05
CA VAL A 84 4.12 5.03 -7.77
C VAL A 84 2.96 4.30 -8.45
N ALA A 85 3.25 3.20 -9.15
CA ALA A 85 2.22 2.39 -9.80
C ALA A 85 1.20 1.88 -8.79
N ALA A 86 1.67 1.40 -7.65
CA ALA A 86 0.79 0.89 -6.58
C ALA A 86 -0.15 1.98 -6.06
N LEU A 87 0.37 3.18 -5.82
CA LEU A 87 -0.44 4.29 -5.32
C LEU A 87 -1.50 4.72 -6.33
N TYR A 88 -1.15 4.81 -7.61
CA TYR A 88 -2.14 5.15 -8.64
C TYR A 88 -3.18 4.06 -8.83
N ALA A 89 -2.78 2.79 -8.75
CA ALA A 89 -3.72 1.68 -8.82
C ALA A 89 -4.71 1.72 -7.64
N ALA A 90 -4.22 1.99 -6.45
CA ALA A 90 -5.07 2.12 -5.26
C ALA A 90 -6.04 3.30 -5.42
N ALA A 91 -5.55 4.44 -5.88
CA ALA A 91 -6.38 5.63 -6.10
C ALA A 91 -7.47 5.35 -7.12
N HIS A 92 -7.14 4.67 -8.20
CA HIS A 92 -8.10 4.31 -9.25
C HIS A 92 -9.18 3.39 -8.69
N TRP A 93 -8.77 2.36 -7.93
CA TRP A 93 -9.72 1.45 -7.32
C TRP A 93 -10.68 2.18 -6.38
N LEU A 94 -10.14 3.08 -5.53
CA LEU A 94 -10.96 3.85 -4.60
C LEU A 94 -11.97 4.73 -5.33
N ARG A 95 -11.56 5.34 -6.43
CA ARG A 95 -12.46 6.16 -7.24
C ARG A 95 -13.61 5.35 -7.83
N LEU A 96 -13.30 4.15 -8.33
CA LEU A 96 -14.32 3.25 -8.91
C LEU A 96 -15.27 2.70 -7.85
N ASN A 97 -14.85 2.68 -6.58
CA ASN A 97 -15.59 2.09 -5.48
C ASN A 97 -15.87 3.09 -4.37
N GLU A 98 -16.28 4.30 -4.75
CA GLU A 98 -16.53 5.38 -3.80
C GLU A 98 -17.54 5.02 -2.72
N ASP A 99 -18.59 4.25 -3.06
CA ASP A 99 -19.57 3.82 -2.09
C ASP A 99 -18.95 2.95 -1.00
N VAL A 100 -18.03 2.09 -1.38
CA VAL A 100 -17.31 1.25 -0.42
C VAL A 100 -16.43 2.13 0.47
N GLN A 101 -15.77 3.12 -0.10
CA GLN A 101 -14.93 4.04 0.65
C GLN A 101 -15.74 4.84 1.67
N VAL A 102 -16.89 5.35 1.27
CA VAL A 102 -17.75 6.13 2.16
C VAL A 102 -18.25 5.29 3.33
N ASN A 103 -18.62 4.05 3.07
CA ASN A 103 -19.21 3.18 4.08
C ASN A 103 -18.20 2.38 4.88
N GLY A 104 -17.04 2.13 4.32
CA GLY A 104 -16.02 1.29 4.92
C GLY A 104 -14.86 2.01 5.56
N ALA A 105 -14.79 3.29 5.39
CA ALA A 105 -13.65 4.06 5.87
C ALA A 105 -13.74 4.36 7.37
#